data_05fe9578684555011e7cda596049f0f9
#
_entry.id   05fe9578684555011e7cda596049f0f9
#
_cell.length_a   1.000
_cell.length_b   1.000
_cell.length_c   1.000
_cell.angle_alpha   90.00
_cell.angle_beta   90.00
_cell.angle_gamma   90.00
#
_symmetry.space_group_name_H-M   'P 1'
#
loop_
_entity.id
_entity.type
_entity.pdbx_description
1 polymer ?
#
loop_
_entity_poly.entity_id
_entity_poly.type
_entity_poly.pdbx_seq_one_letter_code
_entity_poly.pdbx_strand_id
1 'polypeptide(L)'
;MEIKGMFACGLEYEGRRNRSFSLRLPTLADVENAIEAAQAEAGANACAARIDRHKWAACLSVDGIPAEKMSARLLAGMAAREWGILKTAEDELVKKLEAASAAPAENCAEPSA
;
A
#
# COMPACT_ATOMS: atom_id res chain seq x y z
N MET A 1 -11.63 4.00 1.79
CA MET A 1 -11.54 3.71 0.36
C MET A 1 -10.46 2.66 0.11
N GLU A 2 -10.78 1.66 -0.68
CA GLU A 2 -9.84 0.60 -0.97
C GLU A 2 -10.02 0.12 -2.41
N ILE A 3 -9.02 -0.57 -2.92
CA ILE A 3 -9.07 -1.16 -4.25
C ILE A 3 -8.68 -2.62 -4.14
N LYS A 4 -9.33 -3.46 -4.95
CA LYS A 4 -9.03 -4.88 -4.98
C LYS A 4 -8.26 -5.19 -6.26
N GLY A 5 -7.33 -6.12 -6.15
CA GLY A 5 -6.52 -6.49 -7.29
C GLY A 5 -5.95 -7.89 -7.13
N MET A 6 -5.07 -8.24 -8.05
CA MET A 6 -4.42 -9.54 -8.02
C MET A 6 -2.94 -9.39 -8.29
N PHE A 7 -2.15 -10.10 -7.50
CA PHE A 7 -0.71 -10.21 -7.76
C PHE A 7 -0.47 -11.09 -8.97
N ALA A 8 0.66 -10.91 -9.62
CA ALA A 8 1.05 -11.75 -10.75
C ALA A 8 1.44 -13.14 -10.28
N CYS A 9 2.23 -13.23 -9.21
CA CYS A 9 2.71 -14.49 -8.67
C CYS A 9 2.12 -14.81 -7.31
N GLY A 10 1.79 -13.78 -6.54
CA GLY A 10 1.22 -13.94 -5.22
C GLY A 10 2.24 -13.96 -4.11
N LEU A 11 1.72 -13.91 -2.88
CA LEU A 11 2.51 -14.02 -1.67
C LEU A 11 2.40 -15.45 -1.14
N GLU A 12 3.54 -16.05 -0.86
CA GLU A 12 3.53 -17.40 -0.32
C GLU A 12 3.30 -17.36 1.18
N TYR A 13 2.33 -18.14 1.65
CA TYR A 13 2.01 -18.24 3.07
C TYR A 13 1.49 -19.66 3.30
N GLU A 14 2.15 -20.38 4.20
CA GLU A 14 1.78 -21.76 4.55
C GLU A 14 1.66 -22.65 3.32
N GLY A 15 2.64 -22.55 2.42
CA GLY A 15 2.71 -23.42 1.26
C GLY A 15 1.78 -23.05 0.12
N ARG A 16 1.05 -21.97 0.24
CA ARG A 16 0.14 -21.53 -0.81
C ARG A 16 0.54 -20.18 -1.34
N ARG A 17 0.25 -19.95 -2.62
CA ARG A 17 0.43 -18.64 -3.23
C ARG A 17 -0.91 -17.92 -3.24
N ASN A 18 -0.97 -16.79 -2.56
CA ASN A 18 -2.20 -16.03 -2.38
C ASN A 18 -2.11 -14.77 -3.23
N ARG A 19 -3.02 -14.63 -4.19
CA ARG A 19 -2.93 -13.59 -5.21
C ARG A 19 -3.93 -12.45 -5.05
N SER A 20 -5.09 -12.70 -4.47
CA SER A 20 -6.12 -11.67 -4.35
C SER A 20 -5.82 -10.75 -3.18
N PHE A 21 -5.80 -9.45 -3.43
CA PHE A 21 -5.52 -8.49 -2.38
C PHE A 21 -6.51 -7.34 -2.37
N SER A 22 -6.54 -6.63 -1.25
CA SER A 22 -7.28 -5.40 -1.08
C SER A 22 -6.32 -4.39 -0.47
N LEU A 23 -6.26 -3.20 -1.03
CA LEU A 23 -5.36 -2.16 -0.59
C LEU A 23 -6.16 -0.92 -0.22
N ARG A 24 -6.01 -0.43 1.03
CA ARG A 24 -6.59 0.85 1.40
C ARG A 24 -5.58 1.96 1.12
N LEU A 25 -6.08 3.16 0.92
CA LEU A 25 -5.20 4.28 0.64
C LEU A 25 -4.34 4.60 1.87
N PRO A 26 -3.02 4.63 1.74
CA PRO A 26 -2.15 4.99 2.85
C PRO A 26 -2.36 6.43 3.27
N THR A 27 -2.29 6.68 4.58
CA THR A 27 -2.34 8.04 5.11
C THR A 27 -0.92 8.54 5.31
N LEU A 28 -0.79 9.84 5.60
CA LEU A 28 0.52 10.39 5.91
C LEU A 28 1.13 9.71 7.14
N ALA A 29 0.29 9.39 8.13
CA ALA A 29 0.78 8.67 9.31
C ALA A 29 1.35 7.31 8.96
N ASP A 30 0.72 6.62 8.01
CA ASP A 30 1.25 5.33 7.53
C ASP A 30 2.64 5.50 6.92
N VAL A 31 2.84 6.58 6.16
CA VAL A 31 4.13 6.86 5.54
C VAL A 31 5.18 7.20 6.60
N GLU A 32 4.82 8.04 7.56
CA GLU A 32 5.75 8.41 8.63
C GLU A 32 6.18 7.21 9.44
N ASN A 33 5.23 6.35 9.81
CA ASN A 33 5.55 5.13 10.55
C ASN A 33 6.41 4.20 9.72
N ALA A 34 6.16 4.13 8.42
CA ALA A 34 6.95 3.28 7.53
C ALA A 34 8.38 3.77 7.43
N ILE A 35 8.59 5.09 7.33
CA ILE A 35 9.93 5.65 7.27
C ILE A 35 10.68 5.35 8.57
N GLU A 36 10.03 5.54 9.71
CA GLU A 36 10.67 5.26 11.00
C GLU A 36 11.05 3.79 11.12
N ALA A 37 10.15 2.89 10.74
CA ALA A 37 10.44 1.46 10.81
C ALA A 37 11.56 1.06 9.86
N ALA A 38 11.56 1.61 8.66
CA ALA A 38 12.60 1.30 7.67
C ALA A 38 13.95 1.81 8.15
N GLN A 39 13.99 2.99 8.74
CA GLN A 39 15.25 3.56 9.25
C GLN A 39 15.75 2.80 10.48
N ALA A 40 14.85 2.28 11.29
CA ALA A 40 15.26 1.45 12.43
C ALA A 40 15.97 0.17 11.95
N GLU A 41 15.59 -0.34 10.78
CA GLU A 41 16.21 -1.54 10.22
C GLU A 41 17.50 -1.23 9.47
N ALA A 42 17.52 -0.15 8.69
CA ALA A 42 18.57 0.07 7.70
C ALA A 42 19.28 1.42 7.81
N GLY A 43 18.92 2.23 8.78
CA GLY A 43 19.58 3.53 8.98
C GLY A 43 18.92 4.63 8.18
N ALA A 44 19.50 5.82 8.25
CA ALA A 44 18.91 7.04 7.70
C ALA A 44 18.69 6.99 6.19
N ASN A 45 19.43 6.13 5.48
CA ASN A 45 19.35 6.03 4.03
C ASN A 45 18.55 4.81 3.57
N ALA A 46 17.54 4.42 4.33
CA ALA A 46 16.68 3.31 3.95
C ALA A 46 16.07 3.57 2.56
N CYS A 47 16.09 2.55 1.71
CA CYS A 47 15.64 2.71 0.32
C CYS A 47 14.12 2.76 0.22
N ALA A 48 13.64 3.30 -0.91
CA ALA A 48 12.21 3.47 -1.14
C ALA A 48 11.43 2.14 -1.05
N ALA A 49 12.01 1.07 -1.57
CA ALA A 49 11.33 -0.23 -1.55
C ALA A 49 11.12 -0.72 -0.12
N ARG A 50 12.07 -0.47 0.77
CA ARG A 50 11.94 -0.85 2.17
C ARG A 50 10.85 -0.03 2.86
N ILE A 51 10.81 1.26 2.58
CA ILE A 51 9.77 2.14 3.11
C ILE A 51 8.40 1.67 2.61
N ASP A 52 8.29 1.35 1.33
CA ASP A 52 7.03 0.89 0.76
C ASP A 52 6.55 -0.40 1.40
N ARG A 53 7.46 -1.34 1.70
CA ARG A 53 7.07 -2.58 2.37
C ARG A 53 6.40 -2.32 3.70
N HIS A 54 6.96 -1.43 4.49
CA HIS A 54 6.38 -1.09 5.78
C HIS A 54 5.06 -0.37 5.62
N LYS A 55 4.95 0.53 4.63
CA LYS A 55 3.72 1.25 4.36
C LYS A 55 2.60 0.27 3.97
N TRP A 56 2.89 -0.61 3.03
CA TRP A 56 1.87 -1.55 2.55
C TRP A 56 1.53 -2.61 3.58
N ALA A 57 2.47 -2.97 4.47
CA ALA A 57 2.14 -3.90 5.54
C ALA A 57 1.00 -3.38 6.42
N ALA A 58 0.88 -2.06 6.54
CA ALA A 58 -0.20 -1.45 7.31
C ALA A 58 -1.50 -1.33 6.53
N CYS A 59 -1.44 -1.35 5.19
CA CYS A 59 -2.58 -1.01 4.34
C CYS A 59 -3.11 -2.17 3.52
N LEU A 60 -2.37 -3.24 3.41
CA LEU A 60 -2.67 -4.33 2.49
C LEU A 60 -3.29 -5.51 3.21
N SER A 61 -4.33 -6.09 2.62
CA SER A 61 -4.90 -7.35 3.06
C SER A 61 -4.80 -8.33 1.89
N VAL A 62 -4.40 -9.56 2.18
CA VAL A 62 -4.31 -10.60 1.15
C VAL A 62 -5.18 -11.75 1.57
N ASP A 63 -6.05 -12.21 0.67
CA ASP A 63 -6.93 -13.34 0.97
C ASP A 63 -6.07 -14.57 1.27
N GLY A 64 -6.36 -15.24 2.36
CA GLY A 64 -5.61 -16.41 2.80
C GLY A 64 -4.49 -16.11 3.78
N ILE A 65 -4.22 -14.84 4.06
CA ILE A 65 -3.19 -14.46 5.03
C ILE A 65 -3.87 -13.67 6.15
N PRO A 66 -3.78 -14.14 7.40
CA PRO A 66 -4.39 -13.40 8.52
C PRO A 66 -3.76 -12.02 8.68
N ALA A 67 -4.57 -11.05 9.08
CA ALA A 67 -4.10 -9.67 9.22
C ALA A 67 -2.91 -9.56 10.17
N GLU A 68 -2.92 -10.35 11.25
CA GLU A 68 -1.85 -10.28 12.23
C GLU A 68 -0.53 -10.88 11.71
N LYS A 69 -0.58 -11.59 10.59
CA LYS A 69 0.62 -12.16 9.97
C LYS A 69 1.17 -11.28 8.84
N MET A 70 0.43 -10.24 8.47
CA MET A 70 0.90 -9.33 7.43
C MET A 70 1.99 -8.44 8.01
N SER A 71 3.16 -8.44 7.37
CA SER A 71 4.30 -7.67 7.85
C SER A 71 5.19 -7.29 6.68
N ALA A 72 6.06 -6.30 6.91
CA ALA A 72 7.03 -5.90 5.91
C ALA A 72 7.98 -7.05 5.58
N ARG A 73 8.26 -7.90 6.56
CA ARG A 73 9.13 -9.05 6.35
C ARG A 73 8.49 -10.06 5.39
N LEU A 74 7.19 -10.30 5.55
CA LEU A 74 6.47 -11.18 4.66
C LEU A 74 6.48 -10.62 3.24
N LEU A 75 6.26 -9.31 3.11
CA LEU A 75 6.24 -8.66 1.80
C LEU A 75 7.61 -8.68 1.13
N ALA A 76 8.69 -8.77 1.90
CA ALA A 76 10.02 -8.83 1.33
C ALA A 76 10.23 -10.07 0.46
N GLY A 77 9.44 -11.11 0.66
CA GLY A 77 9.55 -12.34 -0.12
C GLY A 77 8.79 -12.32 -1.43
N MET A 78 8.01 -11.28 -1.72
CA MET A 78 7.25 -11.26 -2.97
C MET A 78 8.16 -10.94 -4.15
N ALA A 79 7.72 -11.35 -5.35
CA ALA A 79 8.47 -11.07 -6.57
C ALA A 79 8.54 -9.56 -6.80
N ALA A 80 9.65 -9.09 -7.34
CA ALA A 80 9.86 -7.67 -7.54
C ALA A 80 8.77 -7.01 -8.36
N ARG A 81 8.20 -7.72 -9.34
CA ARG A 81 7.15 -7.12 -10.17
C ARG A 81 5.86 -6.83 -9.39
N GLU A 82 5.67 -7.47 -8.24
CA GLU A 82 4.50 -7.19 -7.41
C GLU A 82 4.55 -5.77 -6.85
N TRP A 83 5.76 -5.25 -6.65
CA TRP A 83 5.94 -3.86 -6.23
C TRP A 83 5.26 -2.90 -7.22
N GLY A 84 5.47 -3.14 -8.52
CA GLY A 84 4.82 -2.32 -9.54
C GLY A 84 3.31 -2.44 -9.53
N ILE A 85 2.80 -3.65 -9.27
CA ILE A 85 1.37 -3.88 -9.20
C ILE A 85 0.76 -3.08 -8.04
N LEU A 86 1.41 -3.09 -6.87
CA LEU A 86 0.93 -2.33 -5.72
C LEU A 86 1.05 -0.83 -5.94
N LYS A 87 2.12 -0.36 -6.60
CA LYS A 87 2.24 1.06 -6.92
C LYS A 87 1.13 1.51 -7.85
N THR A 88 0.81 0.71 -8.86
CA THR A 88 -0.28 1.03 -9.77
C THR A 88 -1.63 1.06 -9.04
N ALA A 89 -1.86 0.10 -8.14
CA ALA A 89 -3.10 0.07 -7.37
C ALA A 89 -3.22 1.31 -6.49
N GLU A 90 -2.13 1.72 -5.86
CA GLU A 90 -2.14 2.92 -5.02
C GLU A 90 -2.42 4.16 -5.85
N ASP A 91 -1.82 4.26 -7.04
CA ASP A 91 -2.06 5.40 -7.93
C ASP A 91 -3.52 5.47 -8.35
N GLU A 92 -4.15 4.32 -8.58
CA GLU A 92 -5.57 4.29 -8.94
C GLU A 92 -6.44 4.71 -7.78
N LEU A 93 -6.07 4.36 -6.55
CA LEU A 93 -6.80 4.83 -5.38
C LEU A 93 -6.73 6.34 -5.25
N VAL A 94 -5.55 6.92 -5.49
CA VAL A 94 -5.39 8.37 -5.46
C VAL A 94 -6.28 9.03 -6.50
N LYS A 95 -6.31 8.48 -7.71
CA LYS A 95 -7.17 9.02 -8.78
C LYS A 95 -8.64 8.95 -8.41
N LYS A 96 -9.07 7.83 -7.80
CA LYS A 96 -10.45 7.70 -7.37
C LYS A 96 -10.80 8.73 -6.29
N LEU A 97 -9.89 8.94 -5.36
CA LEU A 97 -10.12 9.91 -4.30
C LEU A 97 -10.17 11.32 -4.87
N GLU A 98 -9.28 11.65 -5.80
CA GLU A 98 -9.27 12.94 -6.45
C GLU A 98 -10.56 13.19 -7.20
N ALA A 99 -11.04 12.18 -7.93
CA ALA A 99 -12.28 12.31 -8.68
C ALA A 99 -13.47 12.53 -7.74
N ALA A 100 -13.51 11.78 -6.64
CA ALA A 100 -14.59 11.93 -5.67
C ALA A 100 -14.54 13.29 -4.98
N SER A 101 -13.35 13.80 -4.74
CA SER A 101 -13.17 15.08 -4.09
C SER A 101 -13.48 16.22 -5.04
N ALA A 102 -13.22 16.05 -6.32
CA ALA A 102 -13.47 17.09 -7.29
C ALA A 102 -14.95 17.31 -7.53
N ALA A 103 -15.75 16.24 -7.41
CA ALA A 103 -17.17 16.35 -7.72
C ALA A 103 -17.88 17.42 -6.89
N PRO A 104 -17.71 17.46 -5.56
CA PRO A 104 -18.33 18.52 -4.77
C PRO A 104 -17.49 19.75 -4.66
N ALA A 105 -16.31 19.71 -5.19
CA ALA A 105 -15.38 20.79 -4.95
C ALA A 105 -15.79 22.07 -5.57
N GLU A 106 -16.66 21.97 -6.49
CA GLU A 106 -17.11 23.18 -7.07
C GLU A 106 -17.65 24.08 -6.04
N ASN A 107 -17.99 23.57 -4.93
CA ASN A 107 -18.44 24.45 -3.96
C ASN A 107 -17.37 24.90 -3.11
N CYS A 108 -16.42 24.39 -3.10
CA CYS A 108 -15.47 24.87 -2.28
C CYS A 108 -14.70 25.86 -2.84
N ALA A 109 -14.80 25.83 -3.48
CA ALA A 109 -14.08 26.62 -3.70
C ALA A 109 -13.98 27.77 -3.72
N GLU A 110 -14.34 27.50 -3.50
CA GLU A 110 -14.09 28.25 -3.54
C GLU A 110 -13.86 29.00 -3.25
N PRO A 111 -13.71 29.07 -3.05
CA PRO A 111 -13.54 29.83 -2.65
C PRO A 111 -13.08 30.64 -2.83
N SER A 112 -12.99 30.60 -2.85
CA SER A 112 -12.63 31.20 -2.99
C SER A 112 -12.65 31.98 -3.27
N ALA A 113 -12.68 32.13 -3.28
CA ALA A 113 -12.72 32.94 -3.54
C ALA A 113 -12.76 33.70 -3.25
#